data_3c006650b2f0acacf83c80eb2eb87434
#
_entry.id   3c006650b2f0acacf83c80eb2eb87434
#
_cell.length_a   1.000
_cell.length_b   1.000
_cell.length_c   1.000
_cell.angle_alpha   90.00
_cell.angle_beta   90.00
_cell.angle_gamma   90.00
#
_symmetry.space_group_name_H-M   'P 1'
#
loop_
_entity.id
_entity.type
_entity.pdbx_description
1 polymer ?
#
loop_
_entity_poly.entity_id
_entity_poly.type
_entity_poly.pdbx_seq_one_letter_code
_entity_poly.pdbx_strand_id
1 'polypeptide(L)'
;MMQDMYTAMGISPEVYEYGEQTLVSLKDRFDEIDKTAEYNQLKVLKAMQDCRVSEACLLGTTGYGYNDIGRDTLEAVYASLFHTEAALVRPQITCGTHALALALMSNLRPGDELLSP
;
A
#
# COMPACT_ATOMS: atom_id res chain seq x y z
N MET A 1 -27.67 19.98 -16.16
CA MET A 1 -28.00 18.79 -15.32
C MET A 1 -26.99 18.60 -14.17
N MET A 2 -25.70 18.41 -14.41
CA MET A 2 -24.73 18.25 -13.31
C MET A 2 -24.48 19.57 -12.57
N GLN A 3 -24.20 20.64 -13.30
CA GLN A 3 -24.03 22.00 -12.75
C GLN A 3 -25.23 22.46 -11.89
N ASP A 4 -26.47 22.13 -12.35
CA ASP A 4 -27.68 22.51 -11.58
C ASP A 4 -27.75 21.83 -10.21
N MET A 5 -27.27 20.59 -10.13
CA MET A 5 -27.18 19.87 -8.86
C MET A 5 -26.15 20.50 -7.92
N TYR A 6 -24.99 20.89 -8.43
CA TYR A 6 -23.98 21.61 -7.64
C TYR A 6 -24.52 22.98 -7.16
N THR A 7 -25.25 23.69 -8.02
CA THR A 7 -25.88 24.95 -7.66
C THR A 7 -26.94 24.76 -6.57
N ALA A 8 -27.73 23.71 -6.66
CA ALA A 8 -28.72 23.38 -5.62
C ALA A 8 -28.06 23.00 -4.26
N MET A 9 -26.80 22.56 -4.28
CA MET A 9 -25.97 22.30 -3.10
C MET A 9 -25.23 23.55 -2.59
N GLY A 10 -25.45 24.73 -3.18
CA GLY A 10 -24.84 25.99 -2.78
C GLY A 10 -23.51 26.33 -3.43
N ILE A 11 -23.10 25.58 -4.46
CA ILE A 11 -21.87 25.86 -5.22
C ILE A 11 -22.22 26.78 -6.39
N SER A 12 -21.55 27.93 -6.46
CA SER A 12 -21.81 28.87 -7.54
C SER A 12 -21.36 28.33 -8.91
N PRO A 13 -21.99 28.75 -10.00
CA PRO A 13 -21.58 28.35 -11.35
C PRO A 13 -20.10 28.63 -11.65
N GLU A 14 -19.59 29.77 -11.17
CA GLU A 14 -18.18 30.15 -11.40
C GLU A 14 -17.22 29.20 -10.69
N VAL A 15 -17.55 28.76 -9.47
CA VAL A 15 -16.73 27.78 -8.73
C VAL A 15 -16.78 26.42 -9.39
N TYR A 16 -17.95 26.01 -9.88
CA TYR A 16 -18.09 24.78 -10.65
C TYR A 16 -17.22 24.81 -11.93
N GLU A 17 -17.33 25.89 -12.70
CA GLU A 17 -16.56 26.04 -13.96
C GLU A 17 -15.04 26.08 -13.70
N TYR A 18 -14.61 26.78 -12.66
CA TYR A 18 -13.20 26.78 -12.23
C TYR A 18 -12.71 25.37 -11.87
N GLY A 19 -13.54 24.60 -11.18
CA GLY A 19 -13.24 23.20 -10.86
C GLY A 19 -13.05 22.34 -12.11
N GLU A 20 -13.97 22.44 -13.06
CA GLU A 20 -13.88 21.71 -14.35
C GLU A 20 -12.62 22.09 -15.15
N GLN A 21 -12.31 23.39 -15.24
CA GLN A 21 -11.11 23.86 -15.90
C GLN A 21 -9.83 23.35 -15.23
N THR A 22 -9.83 23.33 -13.90
CA THR A 22 -8.72 22.79 -13.12
C THR A 22 -8.51 21.30 -13.38
N LEU A 23 -9.60 20.51 -13.38
CA LEU A 23 -9.53 19.07 -13.71
C LEU A 23 -8.96 18.83 -15.12
N VAL A 24 -9.39 19.63 -16.11
CA VAL A 24 -8.85 19.54 -17.46
C VAL A 24 -7.36 19.86 -17.49
N SER A 25 -6.93 20.90 -16.77
CA SER A 25 -5.51 21.30 -16.71
C SER A 25 -4.60 20.27 -16.02
N LEU A 26 -5.16 19.46 -15.13
CA LEU A 26 -4.43 18.43 -14.37
C LEU A 26 -4.53 17.03 -15.01
N LYS A 27 -5.25 16.89 -16.11
CA LYS A 27 -5.53 15.59 -16.73
C LYS A 27 -4.26 14.77 -16.97
N ASP A 28 -3.24 15.37 -17.57
CA ASP A 28 -1.99 14.66 -17.87
C ASP A 28 -1.31 14.14 -16.58
N ARG A 29 -1.39 14.92 -15.50
CA ARG A 29 -0.86 14.51 -14.20
C ARG A 29 -1.64 13.36 -13.60
N PHE A 30 -2.96 13.36 -13.70
CA PHE A 30 -3.79 12.25 -13.26
C PHE A 30 -3.54 10.99 -14.10
N ASP A 31 -3.41 11.13 -15.42
CA ASP A 31 -3.10 10.01 -16.30
C ASP A 31 -1.73 9.35 -15.95
N GLU A 32 -0.73 10.14 -15.52
CA GLU A 32 0.55 9.60 -15.02
C GLU A 32 0.38 8.85 -13.68
N ILE A 33 -0.41 9.40 -12.76
CA ILE A 33 -0.71 8.76 -11.47
C ILE A 33 -1.44 7.45 -11.70
N ASP A 34 -2.45 7.44 -12.56
CA ASP A 34 -3.25 6.24 -12.89
C ASP A 34 -2.38 5.14 -13.49
N LYS A 35 -1.49 5.47 -14.43
CA LYS A 35 -0.53 4.49 -14.98
C LYS A 35 0.38 3.89 -13.92
N THR A 36 0.85 4.72 -12.98
CA THR A 36 1.69 4.26 -11.88
C THR A 36 0.90 3.36 -10.92
N ALA A 37 -0.33 3.73 -10.62
CA ALA A 37 -1.23 2.95 -9.78
C ALA A 37 -1.56 1.60 -10.42
N GLU A 38 -1.92 1.58 -11.71
CA GLU A 38 -2.19 0.36 -12.47
C GLU A 38 -0.98 -0.58 -12.47
N TYR A 39 0.22 -0.06 -12.79
CA TYR A 39 1.44 -0.86 -12.76
C TYR A 39 1.69 -1.50 -11.40
N ASN A 40 1.57 -0.72 -10.32
CA ASN A 40 1.79 -1.24 -8.97
C ASN A 40 0.72 -2.26 -8.56
N GLN A 41 -0.54 -2.05 -8.95
CA GLN A 41 -1.61 -3.02 -8.70
C GLN A 41 -1.35 -4.34 -9.43
N LEU A 42 -0.96 -4.29 -10.70
CA LEU A 42 -0.61 -5.49 -11.47
C LEU A 42 0.58 -6.23 -10.86
N LYS A 43 1.57 -5.49 -10.37
CA LYS A 43 2.74 -6.05 -9.66
C LYS A 43 2.31 -6.83 -8.41
N VAL A 44 1.39 -6.28 -7.61
CA VAL A 44 0.83 -6.96 -6.42
C VAL A 44 0.05 -8.20 -6.82
N LEU A 45 -0.85 -8.10 -7.79
CA LEU A 45 -1.64 -9.23 -8.28
C LEU A 45 -0.75 -10.36 -8.81
N LYS A 46 0.31 -10.01 -9.53
CA LYS A 46 1.27 -10.99 -10.03
C LYS A 46 1.98 -11.73 -8.89
N ALA A 47 2.44 -11.00 -7.87
CA ALA A 47 3.07 -11.61 -6.69
C ALA A 47 2.09 -12.54 -5.95
N MET A 48 0.81 -12.15 -5.81
CA MET A 48 -0.22 -13.00 -5.21
C MET A 48 -0.47 -14.27 -6.02
N GLN A 49 -0.49 -14.18 -7.35
CA GLN A 49 -0.64 -15.33 -8.25
C GLN A 49 0.55 -16.29 -8.14
N ASP A 50 1.76 -15.76 -8.16
CA ASP A 50 2.99 -16.55 -8.07
C ASP A 50 3.10 -17.29 -6.74
N CYS A 51 2.69 -16.64 -5.64
CA CYS A 51 2.62 -17.24 -4.32
C CYS A 51 1.35 -18.09 -4.10
N ARG A 52 0.49 -18.25 -5.10
CA ARG A 52 -0.73 -19.07 -5.07
C ARG A 52 -1.67 -18.71 -3.91
N VAL A 53 -1.86 -17.41 -3.67
CA VAL A 53 -2.83 -16.94 -2.68
C VAL A 53 -4.21 -17.53 -2.98
N SER A 54 -4.82 -18.17 -2.01
CA SER A 54 -6.10 -18.84 -2.12
C SER A 54 -6.98 -18.55 -0.92
N GLU A 55 -8.24 -19.00 -0.95
CA GLU A 55 -9.18 -18.91 0.17
C GLU A 55 -8.60 -19.53 1.45
N ALA A 56 -7.83 -20.61 1.34
CA ALA A 56 -7.20 -21.26 2.49
C ALA A 56 -6.24 -20.31 3.27
N CYS A 57 -5.63 -19.33 2.58
CA CYS A 57 -4.77 -18.33 3.20
C CYS A 57 -5.55 -17.31 4.06
N LEU A 58 -6.87 -17.21 3.87
CA LEU A 58 -7.75 -16.27 4.56
C LEU A 58 -8.52 -16.92 5.70
N LEU A 59 -8.37 -18.22 5.90
CA LEU A 59 -9.01 -18.93 7.01
C LEU A 59 -8.35 -18.55 8.32
N GLY A 60 -9.16 -18.53 9.40
CA GLY A 60 -8.66 -18.29 10.74
C GLY A 60 -7.68 -19.38 11.18
N THR A 61 -6.68 -18.97 11.96
CA THR A 61 -5.68 -19.88 12.55
C THR A 61 -5.79 -19.92 14.06
N THR A 62 -5.04 -20.82 14.71
CA THR A 62 -5.02 -20.94 16.17
C THR A 62 -4.38 -19.73 16.87
N GLY A 63 -3.75 -18.83 16.14
CA GLY A 63 -3.02 -17.68 16.68
C GLY A 63 -1.63 -17.99 17.25
N TYR A 64 -1.27 -19.26 17.38
CA TYR A 64 0.07 -19.65 17.87
C TYR A 64 1.18 -19.54 16.82
N GLY A 65 0.84 -19.28 15.57
CA GLY A 65 1.80 -19.02 14.50
C GLY A 65 2.54 -20.24 13.96
N TYR A 66 2.14 -21.44 14.34
CA TYR A 66 2.69 -22.67 13.79
C TYR A 66 1.89 -23.10 12.55
N ASN A 67 2.59 -23.34 11.43
CA ASN A 67 1.98 -23.77 10.15
C ASN A 67 0.85 -22.84 9.70
N ASP A 68 1.02 -21.54 9.85
CA ASP A 68 0.06 -20.53 9.43
C ASP A 68 0.28 -20.24 7.93
N ILE A 69 -0.47 -20.94 7.08
CA ILE A 69 -0.38 -20.81 5.63
C ILE A 69 -0.63 -19.37 5.19
N GLY A 70 -1.61 -18.67 5.79
CA GLY A 70 -1.94 -17.30 5.44
C GLY A 70 -0.77 -16.34 5.70
N ARG A 71 -0.18 -16.43 6.87
CA ARG A 71 0.98 -15.62 7.26
C ARG A 71 2.18 -15.91 6.36
N ASP A 72 2.52 -17.19 6.20
CA ASP A 72 3.70 -17.57 5.46
C ASP A 72 3.56 -17.18 3.97
N THR A 73 2.37 -17.31 3.40
CA THR A 73 2.06 -16.85 2.04
C THR A 73 2.12 -15.33 1.92
N LEU A 74 1.60 -14.58 2.91
CA LEU A 74 1.68 -13.12 2.93
C LEU A 74 3.14 -12.64 2.96
N GLU A 75 3.97 -13.23 3.80
CA GLU A 75 5.41 -12.92 3.87
C GLU A 75 6.11 -13.22 2.53
N ALA A 76 5.76 -14.32 1.86
CA ALA A 76 6.28 -14.66 0.54
C ALA A 76 5.84 -13.64 -0.54
N VAL A 77 4.58 -13.18 -0.50
CA VAL A 77 4.08 -12.12 -1.40
C VAL A 77 4.87 -10.83 -1.21
N TYR A 78 5.08 -10.40 0.03
CA TYR A 78 5.89 -9.20 0.33
C TYR A 78 7.33 -9.36 -0.13
N ALA A 79 7.97 -10.49 0.14
CA ALA A 79 9.33 -10.75 -0.30
C ALA A 79 9.45 -10.68 -1.84
N SER A 80 8.50 -11.29 -2.56
CA SER A 80 8.42 -11.22 -4.02
C SER A 80 8.20 -9.79 -4.53
N LEU A 81 7.27 -9.05 -3.91
CA LEU A 81 6.90 -7.69 -4.31
C LEU A 81 8.04 -6.68 -4.18
N PHE A 82 8.81 -6.80 -3.10
CA PHE A 82 9.92 -5.90 -2.77
C PHE A 82 11.29 -6.43 -3.19
N HIS A 83 11.34 -7.61 -3.84
CA HIS A 83 12.57 -8.27 -4.29
C HIS A 83 13.57 -8.49 -3.15
N THR A 84 13.07 -8.92 -1.99
CA THR A 84 13.86 -9.24 -0.81
C THR A 84 13.94 -10.76 -0.62
N GLU A 85 14.97 -11.22 0.08
CA GLU A 85 15.13 -12.64 0.43
C GLU A 85 14.02 -13.14 1.33
N ALA A 86 13.57 -12.29 2.27
CA ALA A 86 12.48 -12.59 3.19
C ALA A 86 11.73 -11.31 3.58
N ALA A 87 10.53 -11.48 4.12
CA ALA A 87 9.75 -10.41 4.72
C ALA A 87 9.19 -10.86 6.06
N LEU A 88 8.97 -9.93 6.95
CA LEU A 88 8.33 -10.16 8.24
C LEU A 88 7.08 -9.29 8.34
N VAL A 89 5.92 -9.91 8.13
CA VAL A 89 4.62 -9.23 8.12
C VAL A 89 3.74 -9.84 9.20
N ARG A 90 3.74 -9.23 10.38
CA ARG A 90 3.15 -9.79 11.59
C ARG A 90 2.32 -8.77 12.36
N PRO A 91 1.17 -9.16 12.93
CA PRO A 91 0.37 -8.27 13.78
C PRO A 91 1.11 -7.83 15.05
N GLN A 92 2.13 -8.56 15.48
CA GLN A 92 3.00 -8.17 16.60
C GLN A 92 3.85 -6.94 16.28
N ILE A 93 4.08 -6.64 15.01
CA ILE A 93 4.69 -5.38 14.54
C ILE A 93 3.55 -4.38 14.36
N THR A 94 3.23 -3.67 15.42
CA THR A 94 1.95 -2.97 15.60
C THR A 94 1.80 -1.68 14.79
N CYS A 95 2.92 -1.08 14.35
CA CYS A 95 2.90 0.18 13.60
C CYS A 95 4.24 0.42 12.88
N GLY A 96 4.27 1.43 12.01
CA GLY A 96 5.48 1.80 11.26
C GLY A 96 6.66 2.17 12.16
N THR A 97 6.42 2.88 13.26
CA THR A 97 7.46 3.22 14.25
C THR A 97 8.07 1.96 14.86
N HIS A 98 7.25 0.96 15.17
CA HIS A 98 7.74 -0.33 15.69
C HIS A 98 8.56 -1.08 14.64
N ALA A 99 8.13 -1.07 13.38
CA ALA A 99 8.89 -1.67 12.29
C ALA A 99 10.26 -1.02 12.10
N LEU A 100 10.33 0.31 12.13
CA LEU A 100 11.59 1.06 12.07
C LEU A 100 12.49 0.76 13.27
N ALA A 101 11.93 0.72 14.48
CA ALA A 101 12.68 0.38 15.69
C ALA A 101 13.28 -1.03 15.60
N LEU A 102 12.50 -2.01 15.14
CA LEU A 102 12.98 -3.39 14.94
C LEU A 102 14.11 -3.44 13.91
N ALA A 103 13.97 -2.76 12.78
CA ALA A 103 15.00 -2.70 11.74
C ALA A 103 16.31 -2.09 12.26
N LEU A 104 16.23 -1.01 13.02
CA LEU A 104 17.41 -0.38 13.63
C LEU A 104 18.04 -1.27 14.72
N MET A 105 17.24 -1.78 15.64
CA MET A 105 17.70 -2.60 16.76
C MET A 105 18.29 -3.96 16.33
N SER A 106 17.86 -4.48 15.18
CA SER A 106 18.43 -5.73 14.63
C SER A 106 19.82 -5.54 14.03
N ASN A 107 20.16 -4.32 13.60
CA ASN A 107 21.41 -4.01 12.92
C ASN A 107 22.41 -3.19 13.75
N LEU A 108 21.93 -2.43 14.74
CA LEU A 108 22.76 -1.49 15.51
C LEU A 108 22.93 -1.97 16.95
N ARG A 109 24.11 -1.68 17.49
CA ARG A 109 24.46 -1.87 18.92
C ARG A 109 24.72 -0.51 19.58
N PRO A 110 24.63 -0.42 20.90
CA PRO A 110 25.05 0.80 21.59
C PRO A 110 26.48 1.20 21.24
N GLY A 111 26.64 2.41 20.69
CA GLY A 111 27.91 2.94 20.22
C GLY A 111 28.13 2.87 18.70
N ASP A 112 27.25 2.20 17.95
CA ASP A 112 27.27 2.23 16.49
C ASP A 112 26.77 3.58 15.96
N GLU A 113 27.29 3.99 14.82
CA GLU A 113 26.90 5.24 14.16
C GLU A 113 25.88 4.97 13.06
N LEU A 114 24.82 5.77 13.02
CA LEU A 114 23.82 5.80 11.97
C LEU A 114 23.95 7.10 11.18
N LEU A 115 24.32 6.99 9.91
CA LEU A 115 24.34 8.13 9.00
C LEU A 115 22.96 8.32 8.38
N SER A 116 22.36 9.50 8.61
CA SER A 116 21.10 9.91 7.97
C SER A 116 21.40 11.03 6.97
N PRO A 117 20.85 10.97 5.75
CA PRO A 117 20.98 12.04 4.75
C PRO A 117 20.24 13.31 5.15
#